data_5c19cf3454165cdc891bb2014e2a222b
#
_entry.id   5c19cf3454165cdc891bb2014e2a222b
#
_cell.length_a   1.000
_cell.length_b   1.000
_cell.length_c   1.000
_cell.angle_alpha   90.00
_cell.angle_beta   90.00
_cell.angle_gamma   90.00
#
_symmetry.space_group_name_H-M   'P 1'
#
loop_
_entity.id
_entity.type
_entity.pdbx_description
1 polymer ?
#
loop_
_entity_poly.entity_id
_entity_poly.type
_entity_poly.pdbx_seq_one_letter_code
_entity_poly.pdbx_strand_id
1 'polypeptide(L)'
;MQNPYAGFLDMQRTAWEQATDAAEKLGAAPDANESIASVDVGETPSEVVYEENKLKLLHYESRTEEQHDVPILIVYALINRPYILDLQPNRSVVRTLLDNGFDVYLIDWGEPSVLDTSLTLEDYVVRYVDNCVDEVRERSGQDSINVLGYCMGGTMSSMYAALEPEKVRNLGLMAAGLCFAGEGGILELWGDEDYFDPDAVTETFGNVPAEFLDTGFALMDPVENYVTKYVRFYENMEDEDFVENFARMEEWLGDGIDVAGAAFEEFIEDIYQENKLYNNELTLGGRDVDVNEIDMPVLQIVAEYDHLIPPGASKPFNDVVGTDDVTTMEFATGHIGMSVSSRSHAQLWPDVCEWFEERSQVDGEEPADEAEADAEGVDTEATDSDAEATGAEAAEAATLQDVDGIGPAYEERLEEAGVTTLAELAEADAAALAADTEVAPNRILSWIEQAEQLGE
;
A
#
# COMPACT_ATOMS: atom_id res chain seq x y z
N MET A 1 -45.17 8.60 -30.34
CA MET A 1 -44.51 9.50 -31.35
C MET A 1 -43.71 10.48 -30.53
N GLN A 2 -42.40 10.23 -30.42
CA GLN A 2 -41.49 11.19 -29.78
C GLN A 2 -41.46 12.50 -30.56
N ASN A 3 -41.55 13.58 -29.81
CA ASN A 3 -41.58 14.92 -30.40
C ASN A 3 -40.17 15.22 -30.97
N PRO A 4 -39.97 15.38 -32.28
CA PRO A 4 -38.64 15.61 -32.87
C PRO A 4 -38.01 16.94 -32.40
N TYR A 5 -38.78 17.84 -31.83
CA TYR A 5 -38.26 19.06 -31.20
C TYR A 5 -37.59 18.80 -29.85
N ALA A 6 -38.07 17.81 -29.08
CA ALA A 6 -37.44 17.45 -27.78
C ALA A 6 -36.00 16.89 -28.03
N GLY A 7 -35.84 15.97 -28.98
CA GLY A 7 -34.53 15.43 -29.32
C GLY A 7 -33.53 16.46 -29.87
N PHE A 8 -34.03 17.49 -30.57
CA PHE A 8 -33.17 18.58 -31.03
C PHE A 8 -32.73 19.49 -29.87
N LEU A 9 -33.61 19.78 -28.93
CA LEU A 9 -33.29 20.59 -27.75
C LEU A 9 -32.32 19.84 -26.80
N ASP A 10 -32.49 18.53 -26.63
CA ASP A 10 -31.58 17.68 -25.85
C ASP A 10 -30.19 17.65 -26.50
N MET A 11 -30.10 17.48 -27.82
CA MET A 11 -28.81 17.52 -28.53
C MET A 11 -28.14 18.90 -28.41
N GLN A 12 -28.89 20.00 -28.42
CA GLN A 12 -28.34 21.33 -28.21
C GLN A 12 -27.87 21.53 -26.76
N ARG A 13 -28.60 21.00 -25.77
CA ARG A 13 -28.21 21.05 -24.37
C ARG A 13 -26.92 20.27 -24.14
N THR A 14 -26.85 19.04 -24.61
CA THR A 14 -25.64 18.19 -24.49
C THR A 14 -24.44 18.83 -25.17
N ALA A 15 -24.60 19.41 -26.39
CA ALA A 15 -23.52 20.11 -27.06
C ALA A 15 -23.05 21.37 -26.32
N TRP A 16 -23.97 22.06 -25.64
CA TRP A 16 -23.66 23.23 -24.82
C TRP A 16 -22.94 22.82 -23.54
N GLU A 17 -23.39 21.76 -22.84
CA GLU A 17 -22.80 21.19 -21.65
C GLU A 17 -21.36 20.73 -21.95
N GLN A 18 -21.15 19.97 -23.03
CA GLN A 18 -19.82 19.55 -23.47
C GLN A 18 -18.90 20.74 -23.85
N ALA A 19 -19.46 21.81 -24.43
CA ALA A 19 -18.67 23.00 -24.74
C ALA A 19 -18.32 23.82 -23.49
N THR A 20 -19.19 23.81 -22.48
CA THR A 20 -18.94 24.45 -21.18
C THR A 20 -17.88 23.69 -20.42
N ASP A 21 -18.00 22.36 -20.30
CA ASP A 21 -17.04 21.46 -19.67
C ASP A 21 -15.65 21.60 -20.34
N ALA A 22 -15.59 21.56 -21.68
CA ALA A 22 -14.33 21.77 -22.39
C ALA A 22 -13.73 23.17 -22.17
N ALA A 23 -14.56 24.19 -21.96
CA ALA A 23 -14.08 25.55 -21.68
C ALA A 23 -13.56 25.69 -20.25
N GLU A 24 -14.20 25.02 -19.27
CA GLU A 24 -13.75 24.94 -17.88
C GLU A 24 -12.41 24.21 -17.80
N LYS A 25 -12.28 23.04 -18.41
CA LYS A 25 -11.03 22.25 -18.48
C LYS A 25 -9.89 23.03 -19.17
N LEU A 26 -10.18 23.76 -20.25
CA LEU A 26 -9.20 24.65 -20.90
C LEU A 26 -8.80 25.82 -19.98
N GLY A 27 -9.69 26.26 -19.09
CA GLY A 27 -9.41 27.27 -18.07
C GLY A 27 -8.52 26.76 -16.96
N ALA A 28 -8.71 25.52 -16.51
CA ALA A 28 -7.94 24.87 -15.46
C ALA A 28 -6.55 24.37 -15.91
N ALA A 29 -6.38 24.09 -17.20
CA ALA A 29 -5.15 23.54 -17.75
C ALA A 29 -3.85 24.32 -17.42
N PRO A 30 -3.81 25.68 -17.36
CA PRO A 30 -2.61 26.39 -16.96
C PRO A 30 -2.23 26.15 -15.50
N ASP A 31 -3.22 26.14 -14.59
CA ASP A 31 -3.01 25.95 -13.15
C ASP A 31 -2.60 24.50 -12.89
N ALA A 32 -3.23 23.52 -13.54
CA ALA A 32 -2.85 22.12 -13.48
C ALA A 32 -1.41 21.88 -13.97
N ASN A 33 -0.98 22.53 -15.05
CA ASN A 33 0.41 22.43 -15.52
C ASN A 33 1.41 23.10 -14.57
N GLU A 34 1.02 24.15 -13.84
CA GLU A 34 1.87 24.78 -12.82
C GLU A 34 2.02 23.84 -11.62
N SER A 35 0.96 23.19 -11.18
CA SER A 35 0.99 22.20 -10.10
C SER A 35 1.88 20.99 -10.44
N ILE A 36 1.78 20.44 -11.66
CA ILE A 36 2.65 19.36 -12.14
C ILE A 36 4.14 19.77 -12.11
N ALA A 37 4.45 21.04 -12.27
CA ALA A 37 5.82 21.54 -12.34
C ALA A 37 6.45 21.87 -10.97
N SER A 38 5.69 21.87 -9.88
CA SER A 38 6.12 22.41 -8.58
C SER A 38 5.42 21.79 -7.37
N VAL A 39 5.29 20.48 -7.33
CA VAL A 39 4.76 19.81 -6.13
C VAL A 39 5.86 19.53 -5.11
N ASP A 40 5.52 19.63 -3.83
CA ASP A 40 6.40 19.21 -2.74
C ASP A 40 6.04 17.78 -2.31
N VAL A 41 7.07 16.94 -2.11
CA VAL A 41 6.96 15.53 -1.68
C VAL A 41 7.91 15.26 -0.52
N GLY A 42 7.62 14.28 0.32
CA GLY A 42 8.51 13.89 1.42
C GLY A 42 8.71 15.01 2.46
N GLU A 43 7.65 15.77 2.75
CA GLU A 43 7.75 17.00 3.56
C GLU A 43 7.81 16.76 5.07
N THR A 44 7.61 15.53 5.55
CA THR A 44 7.66 15.28 7.00
C THR A 44 9.07 15.48 7.51
N PRO A 45 9.27 16.37 8.50
CA PRO A 45 10.59 16.70 9.00
C PRO A 45 11.33 15.49 9.53
N SER A 46 12.59 15.32 9.10
CA SER A 46 13.47 14.22 9.50
C SER A 46 14.92 14.68 9.60
N GLU A 47 15.71 13.92 10.31
CA GLU A 47 17.18 14.07 10.33
C GLU A 47 17.85 12.77 9.89
N VAL A 48 19.01 12.88 9.27
CA VAL A 48 19.86 11.71 8.95
C VAL A 48 20.63 11.35 10.22
N VAL A 49 20.39 10.15 10.74
CA VAL A 49 21.00 9.68 11.99
C VAL A 49 22.14 8.68 11.76
N TYR A 50 22.16 8.04 10.60
CA TYR A 50 23.23 7.15 10.17
C TYR A 50 23.42 7.25 8.66
N GLU A 51 24.67 7.14 8.19
CA GLU A 51 25.03 7.12 6.77
C GLU A 51 26.09 6.04 6.52
N GLU A 52 25.87 5.23 5.49
CA GLU A 52 26.88 4.29 5.01
C GLU A 52 26.81 4.17 3.49
N ASN A 53 27.91 4.44 2.78
CA ASN A 53 27.96 4.53 1.33
C ASN A 53 26.93 5.56 0.79
N LYS A 54 25.83 5.10 0.18
CA LYS A 54 24.72 5.93 -0.32
C LYS A 54 23.51 5.90 0.61
N LEU A 55 23.44 4.87 1.45
CA LEU A 55 22.36 4.68 2.41
C LEU A 55 22.34 5.81 3.43
N LYS A 56 21.13 6.25 3.74
CA LYS A 56 20.80 7.13 4.86
C LYS A 56 19.69 6.51 5.70
N LEU A 57 19.88 6.53 7.00
CA LEU A 57 18.80 6.25 7.94
C LEU A 57 18.17 7.56 8.37
N LEU A 58 16.92 7.75 7.99
CA LEU A 58 16.12 8.91 8.35
C LEU A 58 15.41 8.64 9.67
N HIS A 59 15.44 9.60 10.59
CA HIS A 59 14.66 9.63 11.81
C HIS A 59 13.70 10.80 11.74
N TYR A 60 12.40 10.54 11.84
CA TYR A 60 11.36 11.55 11.70
C TYR A 60 11.07 12.25 13.04
N GLU A 61 10.77 13.57 12.97
CA GLU A 61 10.37 14.33 14.14
C GLU A 61 9.02 13.84 14.67
N SER A 62 8.93 13.61 15.98
CA SER A 62 7.69 13.22 16.67
C SER A 62 6.57 14.22 16.41
N ARG A 63 5.35 13.71 16.24
CA ARG A 63 4.13 14.50 16.07
C ARG A 63 3.21 14.43 17.30
N THR A 64 3.56 13.63 18.30
CA THR A 64 2.85 13.45 19.57
C THR A 64 3.71 13.85 20.76
N GLU A 65 3.07 14.17 21.90
CA GLU A 65 3.79 14.50 23.15
C GLU A 65 4.40 13.26 23.81
N GLU A 66 3.76 12.11 23.64
CA GLU A 66 4.20 10.81 24.15
C GLU A 66 4.39 9.86 22.98
N GLN A 67 5.43 9.04 23.02
CA GLN A 67 5.73 8.04 22.00
C GLN A 67 5.78 6.65 22.62
N HIS A 68 5.49 5.63 21.82
CA HIS A 68 5.71 4.24 22.20
C HIS A 68 7.22 3.97 22.39
N ASP A 69 7.55 3.10 23.35
CA ASP A 69 8.95 2.78 23.67
C ASP A 69 9.66 2.02 22.55
N VAL A 70 8.91 1.22 21.77
CA VAL A 70 9.45 0.41 20.69
C VAL A 70 9.29 1.13 19.34
N PRO A 71 10.39 1.53 18.70
CA PRO A 71 10.35 2.23 17.42
C PRO A 71 9.96 1.31 16.26
N ILE A 72 9.60 1.92 15.12
CA ILE A 72 9.39 1.24 13.85
C ILE A 72 10.48 1.65 12.85
N LEU A 73 11.20 0.66 12.31
CA LEU A 73 12.09 0.83 11.16
C LEU A 73 11.37 0.41 9.90
N ILE A 74 11.24 1.33 8.94
CA ILE A 74 10.69 1.05 7.62
C ILE A 74 11.84 0.67 6.67
N VAL A 75 11.74 -0.52 6.09
CA VAL A 75 12.65 -1.02 5.05
C VAL A 75 11.94 -0.93 3.71
N TYR A 76 12.35 0.01 2.88
CA TYR A 76 11.77 0.27 1.58
C TYR A 76 12.38 -0.62 0.48
N ALA A 77 11.75 -0.67 -0.71
CA ALA A 77 12.28 -1.36 -1.89
C ALA A 77 13.60 -0.73 -2.38
N LEU A 78 14.39 -1.50 -3.14
CA LEU A 78 15.63 -1.01 -3.78
C LEU A 78 15.36 -0.19 -5.05
N ILE A 79 14.10 -0.09 -5.48
CA ILE A 79 13.65 0.64 -6.66
C ILE A 79 12.82 1.84 -6.25
N ASN A 80 12.90 2.91 -7.02
CA ASN A 80 12.20 4.19 -6.76
C ASN A 80 12.60 4.85 -5.43
N ARG A 81 11.94 5.96 -5.10
CA ARG A 81 12.22 6.74 -3.90
C ARG A 81 11.25 6.41 -2.77
N PRO A 82 11.74 6.35 -1.52
CA PRO A 82 10.91 5.99 -0.37
C PRO A 82 9.85 7.04 0.01
N TYR A 83 9.89 8.24 -0.56
CA TYR A 83 8.91 9.28 -0.25
C TYR A 83 7.49 8.97 -0.75
N ILE A 84 7.27 7.89 -1.48
CA ILE A 84 5.92 7.36 -1.72
C ILE A 84 5.19 7.02 -0.41
N LEU A 85 5.95 6.69 0.64
CA LEU A 85 5.42 6.48 1.99
C LEU A 85 5.20 7.80 2.76
N ASP A 86 5.55 8.93 2.16
CA ASP A 86 5.33 10.29 2.68
C ASP A 86 4.97 11.25 1.54
N LEU A 87 4.06 10.83 0.65
CA LEU A 87 3.78 11.50 -0.62
C LEU A 87 3.18 12.91 -0.41
N GLN A 88 2.24 13.03 0.52
CA GLN A 88 1.57 14.28 0.89
C GLN A 88 0.98 14.21 2.29
N PRO A 89 0.64 15.35 2.93
CA PRO A 89 0.25 15.39 4.35
C PRO A 89 -0.88 14.45 4.77
N ASN A 90 -1.87 14.24 3.95
CA ASN A 90 -3.04 13.39 4.22
C ASN A 90 -2.95 12.00 3.57
N ARG A 91 -1.83 11.67 2.94
CA ARG A 91 -1.54 10.37 2.31
C ARG A 91 -0.08 10.02 2.59
N SER A 92 0.25 9.87 3.87
CA SER A 92 1.59 9.58 4.36
C SER A 92 1.52 8.48 5.42
N VAL A 93 2.11 7.34 5.11
CA VAL A 93 2.31 6.23 6.05
C VAL A 93 3.16 6.69 7.23
N VAL A 94 4.23 7.44 6.94
CA VAL A 94 5.12 8.00 7.97
C VAL A 94 4.34 8.86 8.94
N ARG A 95 3.55 9.83 8.46
CA ARG A 95 2.74 10.70 9.34
C ARG A 95 1.69 9.91 10.11
N THR A 96 1.07 8.91 9.49
CA THR A 96 0.08 8.07 10.17
C THR A 96 0.72 7.34 11.35
N LEU A 97 1.89 6.76 11.19
CA LEU A 97 2.62 6.11 12.29
C LEU A 97 3.02 7.12 13.37
N LEU A 98 3.56 8.29 12.98
CA LEU A 98 3.93 9.35 13.92
C LEU A 98 2.72 9.91 14.69
N ASP A 99 1.56 10.10 14.04
CA ASP A 99 0.33 10.60 14.67
C ASP A 99 -0.28 9.57 15.62
N ASN A 100 0.06 8.27 15.46
CA ASN A 100 -0.27 7.21 16.41
C ASN A 100 0.83 6.96 17.45
N GLY A 101 1.81 7.85 17.59
CA GLY A 101 2.79 7.84 18.66
C GLY A 101 4.01 6.95 18.43
N PHE A 102 4.22 6.39 17.26
CA PHE A 102 5.43 5.62 16.99
C PHE A 102 6.63 6.54 16.74
N ASP A 103 7.80 6.09 17.19
CA ASP A 103 9.10 6.62 16.82
C ASP A 103 9.53 5.98 15.51
N VAL A 104 9.63 6.77 14.41
CA VAL A 104 9.70 6.24 13.05
C VAL A 104 11.06 6.50 12.42
N TYR A 105 11.65 5.42 11.93
CA TYR A 105 12.88 5.44 11.13
C TYR A 105 12.60 4.86 9.73
N LEU A 106 13.33 5.33 8.71
CA LEU A 106 13.21 4.85 7.34
C LEU A 106 14.56 4.77 6.67
N ILE A 107 14.81 3.64 5.98
CA ILE A 107 16.01 3.47 5.17
C ILE A 107 15.80 4.10 3.79
N ASP A 108 16.56 5.13 3.47
CA ASP A 108 16.78 5.63 2.12
C ASP A 108 18.07 5.03 1.57
N TRP A 109 17.95 4.11 0.63
CA TRP A 109 19.10 3.40 0.04
C TRP A 109 20.04 4.31 -0.74
N GLY A 110 19.54 5.48 -1.19
CA GLY A 110 20.22 6.33 -2.14
C GLY A 110 20.30 5.66 -3.52
N GLU A 111 21.12 6.21 -4.39
CA GLU A 111 21.29 5.72 -5.75
C GLU A 111 22.69 5.11 -5.93
N PRO A 112 22.80 3.81 -6.30
CA PRO A 112 24.06 3.16 -6.47
C PRO A 112 24.85 3.78 -7.64
N SER A 113 26.12 4.02 -7.44
CA SER A 113 27.04 4.45 -8.50
C SER A 113 27.63 3.24 -9.25
N VAL A 114 28.30 3.48 -10.34
CA VAL A 114 29.03 2.43 -11.07
C VAL A 114 30.07 1.65 -10.24
N LEU A 115 30.43 2.15 -9.06
CA LEU A 115 31.33 1.46 -8.13
C LEU A 115 30.58 0.50 -7.20
N ASP A 116 29.27 0.59 -7.17
CA ASP A 116 28.37 -0.16 -6.29
C ASP A 116 27.76 -1.38 -7.00
N THR A 117 28.11 -1.63 -8.27
CA THR A 117 27.57 -2.73 -9.11
C THR A 117 27.69 -4.10 -8.45
N SER A 118 28.68 -4.31 -7.58
CA SER A 118 28.92 -5.57 -6.87
C SER A 118 28.25 -5.67 -5.52
N LEU A 119 27.39 -4.72 -5.12
CA LEU A 119 26.59 -4.86 -3.92
C LEU A 119 25.56 -5.98 -4.10
N THR A 120 25.58 -6.94 -3.18
CA THR A 120 24.76 -8.15 -3.18
C THR A 120 23.58 -8.02 -2.21
N LEU A 121 22.66 -8.97 -2.21
CA LEU A 121 21.63 -9.07 -1.17
C LEU A 121 22.24 -9.26 0.23
N GLU A 122 23.41 -9.93 0.34
CA GLU A 122 24.17 -9.99 1.59
C GLU A 122 24.54 -8.59 2.09
N ASP A 123 25.06 -7.71 1.22
CA ASP A 123 25.41 -6.34 1.59
C ASP A 123 24.18 -5.56 2.08
N TYR A 124 23.04 -5.69 1.39
CA TYR A 124 21.82 -4.99 1.76
C TYR A 124 21.21 -5.54 3.04
N VAL A 125 21.07 -6.86 3.17
CA VAL A 125 20.35 -7.49 4.30
C VAL A 125 21.26 -7.65 5.53
N VAL A 126 22.42 -8.29 5.36
CA VAL A 126 23.28 -8.70 6.49
C VAL A 126 24.15 -7.54 7.01
N ARG A 127 24.38 -6.52 6.18
CA ARG A 127 25.21 -5.37 6.56
C ARG A 127 24.39 -4.10 6.73
N TYR A 128 23.69 -3.64 5.70
CA TYR A 128 23.02 -2.34 5.74
C TYR A 128 21.78 -2.33 6.62
N VAL A 129 20.89 -3.33 6.48
CA VAL A 129 19.72 -3.45 7.37
C VAL A 129 20.18 -3.67 8.80
N ASP A 130 21.14 -4.57 9.05
CA ASP A 130 21.66 -4.87 10.38
C ASP A 130 22.26 -3.63 11.07
N ASN A 131 23.08 -2.87 10.36
CA ASN A 131 23.64 -1.62 10.89
C ASN A 131 22.54 -0.58 11.21
N CYS A 132 21.50 -0.48 10.39
CA CYS A 132 20.37 0.41 10.67
C CYS A 132 19.56 -0.07 11.87
N VAL A 133 19.28 -1.36 11.99
CA VAL A 133 18.58 -1.94 13.14
C VAL A 133 19.38 -1.70 14.43
N ASP A 134 20.69 -1.92 14.41
CA ASP A 134 21.54 -1.71 15.59
C ASP A 134 21.61 -0.21 15.99
N GLU A 135 21.65 0.72 15.02
CA GLU A 135 21.56 2.16 15.31
C GLU A 135 20.22 2.54 15.97
N VAL A 136 19.09 1.99 15.46
CA VAL A 136 17.77 2.24 16.05
C VAL A 136 17.65 1.65 17.44
N ARG A 137 18.17 0.44 17.66
CA ARG A 137 18.22 -0.22 18.97
C ARG A 137 19.07 0.57 19.98
N GLU A 138 20.24 1.07 19.57
CA GLU A 138 21.09 1.90 20.41
C GLU A 138 20.41 3.21 20.82
N ARG A 139 19.71 3.86 19.89
CA ARG A 139 19.00 5.12 20.11
C ARG A 139 17.80 4.97 21.01
N SER A 140 16.98 3.96 20.78
CA SER A 140 15.78 3.69 21.56
C SER A 140 16.06 3.01 22.91
N GLY A 141 17.22 2.36 23.04
CA GLY A 141 17.56 1.54 24.20
C GLY A 141 16.80 0.21 24.27
N GLN A 142 16.17 -0.19 23.15
CA GLN A 142 15.43 -1.44 23.05
C GLN A 142 16.32 -2.58 22.55
N ASP A 143 16.12 -3.79 23.06
CA ASP A 143 16.82 -4.99 22.60
C ASP A 143 16.32 -5.48 21.23
N SER A 144 15.04 -5.21 20.90
CA SER A 144 14.41 -5.53 19.63
C SER A 144 13.45 -4.41 19.20
N ILE A 145 13.26 -4.23 17.89
CA ILE A 145 12.45 -3.16 17.30
C ILE A 145 11.41 -3.72 16.33
N ASN A 146 10.39 -2.91 16.03
CA ASN A 146 9.43 -3.24 14.97
C ASN A 146 10.08 -2.99 13.61
N VAL A 147 9.88 -3.91 12.67
CA VAL A 147 10.34 -3.77 11.28
C VAL A 147 9.12 -3.82 10.38
N LEU A 148 8.97 -2.82 9.52
CA LEU A 148 7.93 -2.74 8.49
C LEU A 148 8.60 -2.73 7.11
N GLY A 149 8.54 -3.84 6.39
CA GLY A 149 9.09 -3.95 5.05
C GLY A 149 8.02 -3.76 3.97
N TYR A 150 8.33 -2.94 2.95
CA TYR A 150 7.44 -2.70 1.81
C TYR A 150 8.03 -3.25 0.51
N CYS A 151 7.24 -4.03 -0.23
CA CYS A 151 7.61 -4.63 -1.52
C CYS A 151 8.91 -5.46 -1.39
N MET A 152 9.96 -5.21 -2.18
CA MET A 152 11.29 -5.83 -2.03
C MET A 152 11.86 -5.64 -0.63
N GLY A 153 11.57 -4.51 0.03
CA GLY A 153 11.95 -4.26 1.41
C GLY A 153 11.31 -5.26 2.37
N GLY A 154 10.08 -5.70 2.10
CA GLY A 154 9.43 -6.76 2.88
C GLY A 154 10.11 -8.13 2.69
N THR A 155 10.50 -8.47 1.47
CA THR A 155 11.27 -9.68 1.18
C THR A 155 12.62 -9.66 1.91
N MET A 156 13.35 -8.53 1.84
CA MET A 156 14.62 -8.35 2.56
C MET A 156 14.44 -8.36 4.08
N SER A 157 13.35 -7.78 4.60
CA SER A 157 13.02 -7.82 6.03
C SER A 157 12.74 -9.23 6.53
N SER A 158 12.11 -10.08 5.70
CA SER A 158 11.90 -11.50 6.02
C SER A 158 13.21 -12.28 6.08
N MET A 159 14.13 -12.01 5.14
CA MET A 159 15.49 -12.58 5.18
C MET A 159 16.22 -12.16 6.46
N TYR A 160 16.16 -10.86 6.79
CA TYR A 160 16.79 -10.31 7.99
C TYR A 160 16.20 -10.90 9.27
N ALA A 161 14.88 -10.98 9.39
CA ALA A 161 14.20 -11.53 10.56
C ALA A 161 14.52 -13.02 10.78
N ALA A 162 14.72 -13.79 9.70
CA ALA A 162 15.17 -15.18 9.78
C ALA A 162 16.64 -15.31 10.24
N LEU A 163 17.48 -14.32 9.93
CA LEU A 163 18.90 -14.34 10.32
C LEU A 163 19.17 -13.76 11.71
N GLU A 164 18.40 -12.77 12.15
CA GLU A 164 18.59 -12.03 13.40
C GLU A 164 17.24 -11.89 14.17
N PRO A 165 16.55 -13.02 14.47
CA PRO A 165 15.21 -13.00 15.06
C PRO A 165 15.15 -12.24 16.40
N GLU A 166 16.22 -12.28 17.20
CA GLU A 166 16.27 -11.59 18.47
C GLU A 166 16.29 -10.06 18.38
N LYS A 167 16.57 -9.50 17.21
CA LYS A 167 16.58 -8.05 16.98
C LYS A 167 15.24 -7.51 16.47
N VAL A 168 14.35 -8.40 16.02
CA VAL A 168 13.04 -8.03 15.45
C VAL A 168 11.94 -8.39 16.45
N ARG A 169 11.22 -7.38 16.95
CA ARG A 169 10.12 -7.59 17.88
C ARG A 169 8.83 -8.01 17.17
N ASN A 170 8.47 -7.27 16.12
CA ASN A 170 7.32 -7.55 15.28
C ASN A 170 7.71 -7.30 13.83
N LEU A 171 7.25 -8.15 12.92
CA LEU A 171 7.55 -8.09 11.50
C LEU A 171 6.28 -7.76 10.70
N GLY A 172 6.21 -6.54 10.15
CA GLY A 172 5.18 -6.13 9.20
C GLY A 172 5.67 -6.28 7.77
N LEU A 173 4.90 -6.93 6.93
CA LEU A 173 5.21 -7.23 5.52
C LEU A 173 4.11 -6.65 4.63
N MET A 174 4.37 -5.51 3.99
CA MET A 174 3.42 -4.84 3.12
C MET A 174 3.74 -5.09 1.65
N ALA A 175 2.82 -5.70 0.90
CA ALA A 175 2.97 -6.06 -0.51
C ALA A 175 4.29 -6.77 -0.81
N ALA A 176 4.73 -7.66 0.07
CA ALA A 176 5.99 -8.37 -0.04
C ALA A 176 5.87 -9.61 -0.92
N GLY A 177 6.75 -9.76 -1.90
CA GLY A 177 6.86 -10.96 -2.73
C GLY A 177 7.68 -12.03 -2.02
N LEU A 178 7.02 -13.08 -1.55
CA LEU A 178 7.58 -14.08 -0.64
C LEU A 178 7.42 -15.52 -1.15
N CYS A 179 6.52 -15.75 -2.12
CA CYS A 179 6.23 -17.07 -2.69
C CYS A 179 5.95 -16.94 -4.19
N PHE A 180 6.82 -17.51 -5.01
CA PHE A 180 6.70 -17.53 -6.46
C PHE A 180 6.57 -18.98 -6.93
N ALA A 181 5.35 -19.52 -6.80
CA ALA A 181 5.03 -20.92 -7.07
C ALA A 181 3.86 -21.09 -8.08
N GLY A 182 3.75 -20.15 -9.03
CA GLY A 182 2.75 -20.13 -10.09
C GLY A 182 1.58 -19.18 -9.87
N GLU A 183 1.53 -18.47 -8.71
CA GLU A 183 0.54 -17.45 -8.39
C GLU A 183 1.19 -16.08 -8.08
N GLY A 184 2.45 -15.89 -8.44
CA GLY A 184 3.25 -14.69 -8.21
C GLY A 184 2.98 -13.53 -9.18
N GLY A 185 1.94 -13.65 -10.00
CA GLY A 185 1.46 -12.59 -10.86
C GLY A 185 2.36 -12.29 -12.05
N ILE A 186 2.34 -11.01 -12.48
CA ILE A 186 3.05 -10.62 -13.69
C ILE A 186 4.56 -10.61 -13.51
N LEU A 187 5.06 -10.36 -12.29
CA LEU A 187 6.50 -10.36 -12.01
C LEU A 187 7.07 -11.77 -12.11
N GLU A 188 6.37 -12.80 -11.60
CA GLU A 188 6.77 -14.21 -11.78
C GLU A 188 6.77 -14.59 -13.27
N LEU A 189 5.73 -14.21 -14.02
CA LEU A 189 5.62 -14.52 -15.44
C LEU A 189 6.74 -13.86 -16.27
N TRP A 190 7.07 -12.60 -15.99
CA TRP A 190 8.08 -11.86 -16.75
C TRP A 190 9.50 -12.16 -16.30
N GLY A 191 9.67 -12.54 -15.02
CA GLY A 191 10.94 -12.97 -14.45
C GLY A 191 11.29 -14.43 -14.72
N ASP A 192 10.40 -15.21 -15.32
CA ASP A 192 10.60 -16.65 -15.62
C ASP A 192 11.88 -16.90 -16.42
N GLU A 193 12.68 -17.89 -16.01
CA GLU A 193 13.99 -18.23 -16.60
C GLU A 193 13.95 -18.55 -18.10
N ASP A 194 12.82 -19.00 -18.62
CA ASP A 194 12.65 -19.27 -20.07
C ASP A 194 12.61 -17.96 -20.90
N TYR A 195 12.33 -16.82 -20.29
CA TYR A 195 12.09 -15.53 -20.97
C TYR A 195 12.99 -14.39 -20.52
N PHE A 196 13.52 -14.43 -19.30
CA PHE A 196 14.30 -13.36 -18.71
C PHE A 196 15.64 -13.87 -18.15
N ASP A 197 16.73 -13.27 -18.61
CA ASP A 197 18.11 -13.55 -18.21
C ASP A 197 18.66 -12.27 -17.52
N PRO A 198 18.72 -12.24 -16.16
CA PRO A 198 19.20 -11.07 -15.43
C PRO A 198 20.69 -10.81 -15.67
N ASP A 199 21.54 -11.84 -15.88
CA ASP A 199 22.94 -11.72 -16.22
C ASP A 199 23.13 -10.92 -17.52
N ALA A 200 22.29 -11.15 -18.55
CA ALA A 200 22.39 -10.43 -19.80
C ALA A 200 22.08 -8.93 -19.65
N VAL A 201 21.22 -8.56 -18.67
CA VAL A 201 20.92 -7.17 -18.35
C VAL A 201 22.12 -6.51 -17.67
N THR A 202 22.67 -7.14 -16.65
CA THR A 202 23.78 -6.59 -15.85
C THR A 202 25.11 -6.61 -16.60
N GLU A 203 25.39 -7.62 -17.43
CA GLU A 203 26.52 -7.62 -18.36
C GLU A 203 26.46 -6.43 -19.32
N THR A 204 25.26 -5.96 -19.67
CA THR A 204 25.06 -4.84 -20.59
C THR A 204 25.19 -3.48 -19.91
N PHE A 205 24.61 -3.31 -18.73
CA PHE A 205 24.45 -2.01 -18.07
C PHE A 205 25.34 -1.84 -16.84
N GLY A 206 25.76 -2.91 -16.17
CA GLY A 206 26.36 -2.89 -14.84
C GLY A 206 25.27 -2.79 -13.78
N ASN A 207 24.99 -1.60 -13.27
CA ASN A 207 23.75 -1.34 -12.53
C ASN A 207 22.56 -1.36 -13.48
N VAL A 208 21.42 -1.82 -13.02
CA VAL A 208 20.20 -1.82 -13.83
C VAL A 208 19.59 -0.42 -13.81
N PRO A 209 19.48 0.25 -14.98
CA PRO A 209 19.03 1.64 -15.02
C PRO A 209 17.57 1.78 -14.60
N ALA A 210 17.25 2.87 -13.90
CA ALA A 210 15.88 3.22 -13.53
C ALA A 210 14.94 3.21 -14.75
N GLU A 211 15.36 3.78 -15.88
CA GLU A 211 14.53 3.85 -17.10
C GLU A 211 14.22 2.47 -17.70
N PHE A 212 15.08 1.47 -17.46
CA PHE A 212 14.81 0.09 -17.87
C PHE A 212 13.70 -0.50 -17.01
N LEU A 213 13.77 -0.30 -15.69
CA LEU A 213 12.77 -0.77 -14.72
C LEU A 213 11.42 -0.06 -14.95
N ASP A 214 11.42 1.27 -15.06
CA ASP A 214 10.23 2.09 -15.28
C ASP A 214 9.50 1.68 -16.57
N THR A 215 10.27 1.45 -17.63
CA THR A 215 9.70 0.96 -18.90
C THR A 215 9.09 -0.42 -18.73
N GLY A 216 9.75 -1.33 -18.00
CA GLY A 216 9.26 -2.66 -17.67
C GLY A 216 7.91 -2.59 -16.93
N PHE A 217 7.87 -1.85 -15.82
CA PHE A 217 6.63 -1.67 -15.05
C PHE A 217 5.51 -1.01 -15.85
N ALA A 218 5.81 0.02 -16.64
CA ALA A 218 4.81 0.67 -17.48
C ALA A 218 4.21 -0.28 -18.55
N LEU A 219 5.01 -1.24 -19.06
CA LEU A 219 4.57 -2.23 -20.04
C LEU A 219 3.77 -3.39 -19.42
N MET A 220 3.77 -3.55 -18.10
CA MET A 220 2.93 -4.55 -17.43
C MET A 220 1.45 -4.20 -17.51
N ASP A 221 1.09 -2.91 -17.47
CA ASP A 221 -0.25 -2.41 -17.79
C ASP A 221 -0.16 -1.17 -18.70
N PRO A 222 0.06 -1.39 -20.01
CA PRO A 222 0.34 -0.27 -20.92
C PRO A 222 -0.89 0.60 -21.20
N VAL A 223 -2.10 0.05 -21.06
CA VAL A 223 -3.33 0.84 -21.28
C VAL A 223 -3.55 1.79 -20.11
N GLU A 224 -3.45 1.31 -18.89
CA GLU A 224 -3.57 2.16 -17.70
C GLU A 224 -2.46 3.23 -17.68
N ASN A 225 -1.21 2.83 -17.85
CA ASN A 225 -0.05 3.71 -17.69
C ASN A 225 0.12 4.75 -18.79
N TYR A 226 -0.29 4.45 -20.03
CA TYR A 226 -0.10 5.38 -21.18
C TYR A 226 -1.39 6.05 -21.69
N VAL A 227 -2.56 5.57 -21.29
CA VAL A 227 -3.84 6.09 -21.80
C VAL A 227 -4.80 6.46 -20.68
N THR A 228 -5.23 5.49 -19.88
CA THR A 228 -6.34 5.66 -18.93
C THR A 228 -6.02 6.72 -17.87
N LYS A 229 -4.81 6.72 -17.30
CA LYS A 229 -4.42 7.71 -16.29
C LYS A 229 -4.49 9.15 -16.80
N TYR A 230 -4.14 9.40 -18.07
CA TYR A 230 -4.22 10.75 -18.65
C TYR A 230 -5.64 11.14 -19.06
N VAL A 231 -6.50 10.16 -19.39
CA VAL A 231 -7.94 10.40 -19.57
C VAL A 231 -8.56 10.79 -18.24
N ARG A 232 -8.29 10.06 -17.17
CA ARG A 232 -8.75 10.40 -15.80
C ARG A 232 -8.23 11.76 -15.36
N PHE A 233 -6.96 12.07 -15.65
CA PHE A 233 -6.41 13.41 -15.37
C PHE A 233 -7.20 14.51 -16.10
N TYR A 234 -7.49 14.33 -17.38
CA TYR A 234 -8.28 15.28 -18.15
C TYR A 234 -9.71 15.41 -17.61
N GLU A 235 -10.32 14.32 -17.17
CA GLU A 235 -11.67 14.30 -16.63
C GLU A 235 -11.78 15.03 -15.28
N ASN A 236 -10.70 15.03 -14.48
CA ASN A 236 -10.68 15.59 -13.12
C ASN A 236 -9.75 16.81 -12.96
N MET A 237 -9.37 17.48 -14.05
CA MET A 237 -8.40 18.58 -13.98
C MET A 237 -8.93 19.87 -13.34
N GLU A 238 -10.21 19.96 -13.01
CA GLU A 238 -10.82 21.00 -12.20
C GLU A 238 -10.75 20.73 -10.69
N ASP A 239 -10.45 19.49 -10.30
CA ASP A 239 -10.25 19.08 -8.92
C ASP A 239 -8.77 19.29 -8.52
N GLU A 240 -8.54 20.30 -7.69
CA GLU A 240 -7.21 20.74 -7.28
C GLU A 240 -6.48 19.63 -6.48
N ASP A 241 -7.20 18.93 -5.59
CA ASP A 241 -6.64 17.82 -4.80
C ASP A 241 -6.25 16.64 -5.69
N PHE A 242 -7.07 16.35 -6.73
CA PHE A 242 -6.76 15.30 -7.70
C PHE A 242 -5.52 15.65 -8.53
N VAL A 243 -5.45 16.90 -9.04
CA VAL A 243 -4.33 17.40 -9.86
C VAL A 243 -3.02 17.34 -9.06
N GLU A 244 -3.03 17.80 -7.80
CA GLU A 244 -1.85 17.77 -6.95
C GLU A 244 -1.39 16.32 -6.66
N ASN A 245 -2.34 15.42 -6.35
CA ASN A 245 -2.00 14.02 -6.13
C ASN A 245 -1.44 13.36 -7.40
N PHE A 246 -2.05 13.64 -8.55
CA PHE A 246 -1.55 13.15 -9.83
C PHE A 246 -0.14 13.66 -10.10
N ALA A 247 0.12 14.95 -9.84
CA ALA A 247 1.44 15.54 -10.03
C ALA A 247 2.52 14.88 -9.15
N ARG A 248 2.22 14.66 -7.86
CA ARG A 248 3.14 13.97 -6.93
C ARG A 248 3.41 12.52 -7.35
N MET A 249 2.39 11.83 -7.84
CA MET A 249 2.55 10.47 -8.38
C MET A 249 3.42 10.44 -9.63
N GLU A 250 3.22 11.38 -10.57
CA GLU A 250 4.05 11.48 -11.79
C GLU A 250 5.49 11.86 -11.45
N GLU A 251 5.71 12.72 -10.45
CA GLU A 251 7.05 13.05 -9.97
C GLU A 251 7.75 11.81 -9.40
N TRP A 252 7.06 11.06 -8.53
CA TRP A 252 7.60 9.82 -7.97
C TRP A 252 7.91 8.76 -9.05
N LEU A 253 7.02 8.59 -10.03
CA LEU A 253 7.23 7.68 -11.15
C LEU A 253 8.41 8.10 -12.04
N GLY A 254 8.70 9.40 -12.11
CA GLY A 254 9.82 9.95 -12.89
C GLY A 254 11.14 10.06 -12.13
N ASP A 255 11.15 9.82 -10.81
CA ASP A 255 12.33 9.90 -9.94
C ASP A 255 12.83 8.50 -9.53
N GLY A 256 12.90 7.60 -10.51
CA GLY A 256 13.45 6.25 -10.34
C GLY A 256 14.94 6.27 -9.97
N ILE A 257 15.42 5.18 -9.37
CA ILE A 257 16.83 4.97 -9.06
C ILE A 257 17.35 3.68 -9.70
N ASP A 258 18.63 3.67 -10.06
CA ASP A 258 19.31 2.45 -10.51
C ASP A 258 19.30 1.38 -9.40
N VAL A 259 19.40 0.11 -9.80
CA VAL A 259 19.60 -1.01 -8.86
C VAL A 259 20.99 -1.59 -9.07
N ALA A 260 21.68 -1.88 -7.99
CA ALA A 260 23.00 -2.53 -8.04
C ALA A 260 22.90 -3.89 -8.76
N GLY A 261 23.80 -4.10 -9.74
CA GLY A 261 23.71 -5.26 -10.64
C GLY A 261 23.66 -6.59 -9.91
N ALA A 262 24.61 -6.84 -9.01
CA ALA A 262 24.66 -8.12 -8.29
C ALA A 262 23.39 -8.37 -7.42
N ALA A 263 22.88 -7.34 -6.74
CA ALA A 263 21.65 -7.48 -5.95
C ALA A 263 20.41 -7.72 -6.84
N PHE A 264 20.39 -7.11 -8.04
CA PHE A 264 19.33 -7.36 -9.01
C PHE A 264 19.35 -8.81 -9.51
N GLU A 265 20.52 -9.32 -9.91
CA GLU A 265 20.70 -10.72 -10.34
C GLU A 265 20.21 -11.67 -9.26
N GLU A 266 20.77 -11.57 -8.04
CA GLU A 266 20.39 -12.42 -6.91
C GLU A 266 18.90 -12.33 -6.56
N PHE A 267 18.29 -11.13 -6.64
CA PHE A 267 16.86 -10.98 -6.34
C PHE A 267 15.98 -11.66 -7.38
N ILE A 268 16.32 -11.53 -8.67
CA ILE A 268 15.54 -12.18 -9.73
C ILE A 268 15.74 -13.69 -9.71
N GLU A 269 17.00 -14.17 -9.68
CA GLU A 269 17.31 -15.60 -9.73
C GLU A 269 16.84 -16.32 -8.46
N ASP A 270 17.28 -15.84 -7.29
CA ASP A 270 17.06 -16.56 -6.03
C ASP A 270 15.62 -16.46 -5.56
N ILE A 271 14.94 -15.30 -5.78
CA ILE A 271 13.61 -15.06 -5.23
C ILE A 271 12.52 -15.35 -6.26
N TYR A 272 12.61 -14.80 -7.48
CA TYR A 272 11.53 -14.96 -8.47
C TYR A 272 11.62 -16.28 -9.23
N GLN A 273 12.82 -16.66 -9.69
CA GLN A 273 12.99 -17.86 -10.54
C GLN A 273 13.09 -19.13 -9.71
N GLU A 274 13.95 -19.15 -8.69
CA GLU A 274 14.22 -20.36 -7.90
C GLU A 274 13.40 -20.43 -6.59
N ASN A 275 12.70 -19.33 -6.20
CA ASN A 275 11.84 -19.28 -5.00
C ASN A 275 12.55 -19.77 -3.72
N LYS A 276 13.88 -19.49 -3.61
CA LYS A 276 14.76 -20.06 -2.57
C LYS A 276 14.35 -19.65 -1.16
N LEU A 277 13.86 -18.41 -0.97
CA LEU A 277 13.41 -17.94 0.35
C LEU A 277 12.28 -18.80 0.88
N TYR A 278 11.23 -18.97 0.09
CA TYR A 278 10.08 -19.79 0.46
C TYR A 278 10.43 -21.26 0.68
N ASN A 279 11.36 -21.79 -0.12
CA ASN A 279 11.81 -23.19 -0.08
C ASN A 279 12.86 -23.47 1.00
N ASN A 280 13.31 -22.46 1.79
CA ASN A 280 14.42 -22.58 2.74
C ASN A 280 15.74 -23.02 2.10
N GLU A 281 16.03 -22.54 0.90
CA GLU A 281 17.24 -22.87 0.12
C GLU A 281 18.16 -21.64 -0.03
N LEU A 282 17.74 -20.47 0.46
CA LEU A 282 18.49 -19.23 0.36
C LEU A 282 19.66 -19.21 1.36
N THR A 283 20.80 -18.73 0.90
CA THR A 283 22.01 -18.53 1.73
C THR A 283 22.55 -17.14 1.50
N LEU A 284 22.74 -16.34 2.56
CA LEU A 284 23.35 -15.02 2.51
C LEU A 284 24.60 -14.99 3.40
N GLY A 285 25.74 -14.59 2.85
CA GLY A 285 27.00 -14.52 3.58
C GLY A 285 27.46 -15.85 4.19
N GLY A 286 27.06 -16.97 3.57
CA GLY A 286 27.34 -18.31 4.08
C GLY A 286 26.49 -18.74 5.27
N ARG A 287 25.42 -18.00 5.55
CA ARG A 287 24.38 -18.32 6.55
C ARG A 287 23.11 -18.77 5.83
N ASP A 288 22.54 -19.87 6.26
CA ASP A 288 21.25 -20.32 5.72
C ASP A 288 20.14 -19.41 6.26
N VAL A 289 19.26 -18.94 5.35
CA VAL A 289 18.08 -18.14 5.68
C VAL A 289 16.92 -19.10 5.94
N ASP A 290 16.77 -19.54 7.19
CA ASP A 290 15.71 -20.46 7.57
C ASP A 290 14.47 -19.67 8.04
N VAL A 291 13.41 -19.63 7.22
CA VAL A 291 12.18 -18.90 7.56
C VAL A 291 11.45 -19.46 8.78
N ASN A 292 11.78 -20.69 9.24
CA ASN A 292 11.25 -21.22 10.50
C ASN A 292 11.84 -20.52 11.72
N GLU A 293 12.94 -19.78 11.59
CA GLU A 293 13.50 -18.96 12.68
C GLU A 293 12.76 -17.62 12.85
N ILE A 294 11.81 -17.30 11.97
CA ILE A 294 10.88 -16.16 12.13
C ILE A 294 9.86 -16.55 13.21
N ASP A 295 10.20 -16.33 14.47
CA ASP A 295 9.41 -16.73 15.65
C ASP A 295 8.65 -15.57 16.32
N MET A 296 8.88 -14.32 15.87
CA MET A 296 8.17 -13.14 16.30
C MET A 296 6.79 -13.01 15.61
N PRO A 297 5.85 -12.17 16.14
CA PRO A 297 4.59 -11.87 15.48
C PRO A 297 4.78 -11.32 14.07
N VAL A 298 3.99 -11.81 13.11
CA VAL A 298 4.02 -11.42 11.70
C VAL A 298 2.69 -10.81 11.28
N LEU A 299 2.75 -9.61 10.70
CA LEU A 299 1.63 -8.95 10.03
C LEU A 299 1.86 -8.94 8.52
N GLN A 300 0.98 -9.58 7.76
CA GLN A 300 0.93 -9.43 6.32
C GLN A 300 -0.13 -8.41 5.91
N ILE A 301 0.28 -7.36 5.21
CA ILE A 301 -0.60 -6.33 4.63
C ILE A 301 -0.63 -6.55 3.12
N VAL A 302 -1.78 -7.02 2.63
CA VAL A 302 -1.93 -7.53 1.26
C VAL A 302 -2.96 -6.70 0.51
N ALA A 303 -2.64 -6.28 -0.71
CA ALA A 303 -3.59 -5.60 -1.58
C ALA A 303 -4.34 -6.61 -2.46
N GLU A 304 -5.66 -6.61 -2.39
CA GLU A 304 -6.53 -7.56 -3.11
C GLU A 304 -6.36 -7.49 -4.63
N TYR A 305 -6.15 -6.27 -5.16
CA TYR A 305 -6.01 -6.03 -6.60
C TYR A 305 -4.56 -5.76 -7.02
N ASP A 306 -3.60 -6.24 -6.24
CA ASP A 306 -2.18 -6.14 -6.58
C ASP A 306 -1.83 -7.09 -7.72
N HIS A 307 -1.57 -6.54 -8.89
CA HIS A 307 -1.15 -7.34 -10.06
C HIS A 307 0.37 -7.57 -10.10
N LEU A 308 1.16 -6.80 -9.33
CA LEU A 308 2.61 -7.00 -9.22
C LEU A 308 2.93 -8.10 -8.23
N ILE A 309 2.38 -7.99 -7.02
CA ILE A 309 2.52 -8.95 -5.92
C ILE A 309 1.12 -9.38 -5.46
N PRO A 310 0.44 -10.26 -6.20
CA PRO A 310 -0.89 -10.70 -5.84
C PRO A 310 -0.89 -11.44 -4.50
N PRO A 311 -2.06 -11.58 -3.84
CA PRO A 311 -2.17 -12.30 -2.57
C PRO A 311 -1.50 -13.68 -2.55
N GLY A 312 -1.49 -14.40 -3.67
CA GLY A 312 -0.83 -15.70 -3.84
C GLY A 312 0.70 -15.65 -3.74
N ALA A 313 1.31 -14.47 -3.97
CA ALA A 313 2.76 -14.27 -3.81
C ALA A 313 3.18 -13.91 -2.38
N SER A 314 2.23 -13.58 -1.48
CA SER A 314 2.52 -13.18 -0.10
C SER A 314 1.96 -14.18 0.92
N LYS A 315 0.66 -14.46 0.87
CA LYS A 315 -0.07 -15.23 1.91
C LYS A 315 0.47 -16.62 2.20
N PRO A 316 0.95 -17.43 1.21
CA PRO A 316 1.49 -18.76 1.50
C PRO A 316 2.71 -18.75 2.44
N PHE A 317 3.42 -17.63 2.54
CA PHE A 317 4.54 -17.49 3.46
C PHE A 317 4.15 -17.65 4.93
N ASN A 318 2.89 -17.36 5.27
CA ASN A 318 2.34 -17.57 6.61
C ASN A 318 2.38 -19.02 7.08
N ASP A 319 2.38 -19.97 6.15
CA ASP A 319 2.36 -21.41 6.46
C ASP A 319 3.78 -21.97 6.71
N VAL A 320 4.83 -21.20 6.43
CA VAL A 320 6.23 -21.65 6.52
C VAL A 320 7.07 -20.91 7.58
N VAL A 321 6.56 -19.81 8.15
CA VAL A 321 7.21 -19.12 9.27
C VAL A 321 7.10 -19.91 10.57
N GLY A 322 8.02 -19.67 11.50
CA GLY A 322 8.09 -20.42 12.77
C GLY A 322 7.07 -20.02 13.85
N THR A 323 6.41 -18.87 13.65
CA THR A 323 5.43 -18.34 14.62
C THR A 323 4.00 -18.77 14.32
N ASP A 324 3.19 -18.95 15.38
CA ASP A 324 1.73 -19.10 15.27
C ASP A 324 0.98 -17.75 15.34
N ASP A 325 1.66 -16.63 15.71
CA ASP A 325 1.06 -15.28 15.76
C ASP A 325 1.21 -14.60 14.39
N VAL A 326 0.36 -15.00 13.46
CA VAL A 326 0.30 -14.44 12.10
C VAL A 326 -1.05 -13.78 11.86
N THR A 327 -1.01 -12.51 11.49
CA THR A 327 -2.19 -11.73 11.09
C THR A 327 -2.09 -11.36 9.61
N THR A 328 -3.19 -11.49 8.88
CA THR A 328 -3.28 -11.00 7.49
C THR A 328 -4.36 -9.94 7.39
N MET A 329 -3.98 -8.75 6.96
CA MET A 329 -4.88 -7.65 6.61
C MET A 329 -4.92 -7.54 5.08
N GLU A 330 -6.01 -8.01 4.48
CA GLU A 330 -6.25 -7.89 3.03
C GLU A 330 -7.16 -6.70 2.78
N PHE A 331 -6.76 -5.82 1.87
CA PHE A 331 -7.47 -4.58 1.62
C PHE A 331 -7.72 -4.37 0.13
N ALA A 332 -8.95 -3.94 -0.21
CA ALA A 332 -9.42 -3.76 -1.58
C ALA A 332 -8.75 -2.54 -2.25
N THR A 333 -7.50 -2.70 -2.65
CA THR A 333 -6.67 -1.68 -3.32
C THR A 333 -5.58 -2.37 -4.16
N GLY A 334 -4.84 -1.60 -4.97
CA GLY A 334 -3.65 -2.06 -5.69
C GLY A 334 -2.36 -1.79 -4.90
N HIS A 335 -1.22 -2.22 -5.46
CA HIS A 335 0.11 -2.17 -4.86
C HIS A 335 0.45 -0.84 -4.18
N ILE A 336 0.40 0.25 -4.93
CA ILE A 336 0.74 1.59 -4.43
C ILE A 336 -0.41 2.19 -3.60
N GLY A 337 -1.65 1.77 -3.87
CA GLY A 337 -2.85 2.28 -3.19
C GLY A 337 -2.84 2.07 -1.68
N MET A 338 -2.15 1.03 -1.17
CA MET A 338 -1.96 0.84 0.27
C MET A 338 -1.25 2.01 0.93
N SER A 339 -0.29 2.63 0.22
CA SER A 339 0.49 3.76 0.73
C SER A 339 -0.18 5.11 0.52
N VAL A 340 -0.93 5.29 -0.59
CA VAL A 340 -1.34 6.64 -1.04
C VAL A 340 -2.84 6.84 -1.17
N SER A 341 -3.69 5.81 -1.02
CA SER A 341 -5.13 6.02 -1.11
C SER A 341 -5.70 6.58 0.19
N SER A 342 -6.63 7.54 0.08
CA SER A 342 -7.33 8.10 1.24
C SER A 342 -8.09 7.02 2.02
N ARG A 343 -8.61 6.01 1.33
CA ARG A 343 -9.33 4.89 1.93
C ARG A 343 -8.39 4.01 2.75
N SER A 344 -7.18 3.72 2.26
CA SER A 344 -6.19 2.96 3.04
C SER A 344 -5.81 3.68 4.34
N HIS A 345 -5.61 5.01 4.28
CA HIS A 345 -5.32 5.80 5.48
C HIS A 345 -6.48 5.87 6.47
N ALA A 346 -7.73 5.82 5.98
CA ALA A 346 -8.91 5.88 6.84
C ALA A 346 -9.30 4.53 7.45
N GLN A 347 -9.02 3.40 6.79
CA GLN A 347 -9.58 2.10 7.15
C GLN A 347 -8.51 1.03 7.44
N LEU A 348 -7.38 1.01 6.72
CA LEU A 348 -6.33 0.00 6.90
C LEU A 348 -5.30 0.42 7.95
N TRP A 349 -4.76 1.63 7.83
CA TRP A 349 -3.64 2.07 8.67
C TRP A 349 -3.96 2.20 10.15
N PRO A 350 -5.19 2.56 10.60
CA PRO A 350 -5.54 2.48 12.01
C PRO A 350 -5.39 1.07 12.60
N ASP A 351 -5.85 0.05 11.90
CA ASP A 351 -5.75 -1.35 12.33
C ASP A 351 -4.29 -1.83 12.35
N VAL A 352 -3.47 -1.38 11.38
CA VAL A 352 -2.01 -1.65 11.36
C VAL A 352 -1.33 -1.03 12.57
N CYS A 353 -1.65 0.22 12.93
CA CYS A 353 -1.11 0.89 14.09
C CYS A 353 -1.52 0.16 15.39
N GLU A 354 -2.81 -0.20 15.54
CA GLU A 354 -3.31 -0.96 16.69
C GLU A 354 -2.58 -2.30 16.84
N TRP A 355 -2.37 -3.02 15.73
CA TRP A 355 -1.65 -4.29 15.74
C TRP A 355 -0.21 -4.16 16.27
N PHE A 356 0.53 -3.12 15.85
CA PHE A 356 1.87 -2.85 16.34
C PHE A 356 1.85 -2.39 17.81
N GLU A 357 0.92 -1.53 18.21
CA GLU A 357 0.79 -1.01 19.57
C GLU A 357 0.55 -2.15 20.57
N GLU A 358 -0.40 -3.04 20.27
CA GLU A 358 -0.73 -4.19 21.13
C GLU A 358 0.48 -5.12 21.39
N ARG A 359 1.40 -5.23 20.43
CA ARG A 359 2.56 -6.13 20.48
C ARG A 359 3.89 -5.44 20.84
N SER A 360 3.86 -4.12 21.02
CA SER A 360 5.04 -3.30 21.33
C SER A 360 5.17 -2.97 22.82
N GLN A 361 4.35 -3.59 23.68
CA GLN A 361 4.42 -3.33 25.11
C GLN A 361 5.70 -3.90 25.72
N VAL A 362 6.43 -3.09 26.49
CA VAL A 362 7.65 -3.50 27.18
C VAL A 362 7.27 -4.01 28.57
N ASP A 363 7.64 -5.24 28.93
CA ASP A 363 7.40 -5.80 30.26
C ASP A 363 8.00 -4.89 31.36
N GLY A 364 7.17 -4.13 32.06
CA GLY A 364 7.61 -3.23 33.13
C GLY A 364 6.55 -2.22 33.60
N GLU A 365 5.55 -1.91 32.82
CA GLU A 365 4.39 -1.12 33.25
C GLU A 365 3.20 -2.05 33.52
N GLU A 366 3.05 -2.50 34.78
CA GLU A 366 1.74 -2.92 35.25
C GLU A 366 0.79 -1.73 35.10
N PRO A 367 -0.40 -1.91 34.46
CA PRO A 367 -1.37 -0.83 34.38
C PRO A 367 -1.64 -0.35 35.81
N ALA A 368 -1.53 0.96 36.01
CA ALA A 368 -1.79 1.58 37.31
C ALA A 368 -3.17 1.13 37.77
N ASP A 369 -3.20 0.26 38.81
CA ASP A 369 -4.42 -0.19 39.47
C ASP A 369 -5.30 1.01 39.73
N GLU A 370 -6.48 1.06 39.10
CA GLU A 370 -7.54 1.96 39.51
C GLU A 370 -7.85 1.67 40.97
N ALA A 371 -7.46 2.62 41.82
CA ALA A 371 -7.66 2.59 43.25
C ALA A 371 -9.13 2.24 43.56
N GLU A 372 -9.33 1.09 44.20
CA GLU A 372 -10.59 0.70 44.79
C GLU A 372 -11.12 1.82 45.69
N ALA A 373 -12.18 2.48 45.24
CA ALA A 373 -12.97 3.32 46.11
C ALA A 373 -14.04 2.46 46.78
N ASP A 374 -13.83 2.18 48.07
CA ASP A 374 -14.81 1.63 48.97
C ASP A 374 -16.13 2.42 48.90
N ALA A 375 -17.20 1.76 48.55
CA ALA A 375 -18.55 2.23 48.82
C ALA A 375 -19.39 1.10 49.35
N GLU A 376 -19.70 1.24 50.64
CA GLU A 376 -20.59 0.39 51.45
C GLU A 376 -21.97 0.20 50.82
N GLY A 377 -22.53 -0.96 51.04
CA GLY A 377 -23.79 -1.43 50.50
C GLY A 377 -25.05 -0.69 50.99
N VAL A 378 -26.06 -0.72 50.14
CA VAL A 378 -27.48 -0.63 50.53
C VAL A 378 -28.26 -1.63 49.70
N ASP A 379 -28.81 -2.64 50.41
CA ASP A 379 -29.88 -3.52 49.90
C ASP A 379 -31.12 -2.74 49.53
N THR A 380 -31.70 -3.03 48.38
CA THR A 380 -33.18 -3.00 48.22
C THR A 380 -33.65 -3.90 47.07
N GLU A 381 -34.73 -4.60 47.41
CA GLU A 381 -35.38 -5.73 46.77
C GLU A 381 -35.85 -5.55 45.31
N ALA A 382 -36.02 -6.72 44.70
CA ALA A 382 -36.57 -7.02 43.39
C ALA A 382 -37.99 -6.47 43.11
N THR A 383 -38.23 -6.10 41.88
CA THR A 383 -39.50 -6.37 41.21
C THR A 383 -39.28 -6.69 39.72
N ASP A 384 -39.84 -7.84 39.35
CA ASP A 384 -40.02 -8.35 37.99
C ASP A 384 -40.73 -7.36 37.06
N SER A 385 -40.27 -7.20 35.84
CA SER A 385 -41.17 -7.14 34.67
C SER A 385 -40.40 -7.36 33.38
N ASP A 386 -40.84 -8.40 32.67
CA ASP A 386 -40.44 -8.77 31.31
C ASP A 386 -40.53 -7.58 30.32
N ALA A 387 -39.48 -7.41 29.49
CA ALA A 387 -39.61 -6.95 28.12
C ALA A 387 -38.37 -7.36 27.35
N GLU A 388 -38.55 -8.31 26.46
CA GLU A 388 -37.62 -8.60 25.35
C GLU A 388 -37.36 -7.33 24.54
N ALA A 389 -36.09 -7.00 24.35
CA ALA A 389 -35.64 -6.20 23.21
C ALA A 389 -34.26 -6.69 22.78
N THR A 390 -34.27 -7.49 21.75
CA THR A 390 -33.14 -7.85 20.93
C THR A 390 -32.50 -6.58 20.37
N GLY A 391 -31.37 -6.18 20.93
CA GLY A 391 -30.46 -5.21 20.30
C GLY A 391 -29.46 -5.98 19.45
N ALA A 392 -29.81 -6.24 18.20
CA ALA A 392 -28.82 -6.50 17.17
C ALA A 392 -28.23 -5.14 16.79
N GLU A 393 -26.96 -4.91 17.02
CA GLU A 393 -26.20 -3.88 16.34
C GLU A 393 -26.28 -4.22 14.85
N ALA A 394 -26.98 -3.38 14.09
CA ALA A 394 -27.05 -3.46 12.66
C ALA A 394 -25.67 -3.06 12.15
N ALA A 395 -24.95 -3.98 11.54
CA ALA A 395 -23.92 -3.66 10.56
C ALA A 395 -24.57 -2.69 9.56
N GLU A 396 -23.98 -1.55 9.32
CA GLU A 396 -24.43 -0.63 8.27
C GLU A 396 -24.41 -1.40 6.96
N ALA A 397 -25.57 -1.55 6.33
CA ALA A 397 -25.67 -2.24 5.05
C ALA A 397 -24.89 -1.43 4.02
N ALA A 398 -24.02 -2.10 3.27
CA ALA A 398 -23.24 -1.50 2.19
C ALA A 398 -24.18 -0.74 1.20
N THR A 399 -23.72 0.41 0.73
CA THR A 399 -24.47 1.36 -0.12
C THR A 399 -23.96 1.34 -1.55
N LEU A 400 -24.61 2.06 -2.48
CA LEU A 400 -24.11 2.20 -3.86
C LEU A 400 -22.75 2.90 -3.93
N GLN A 401 -22.40 3.74 -2.96
CA GLN A 401 -21.09 4.42 -2.92
C GLN A 401 -19.95 3.49 -2.49
N ASP A 402 -20.24 2.30 -2.01
CA ASP A 402 -19.25 1.28 -1.70
C ASP A 402 -18.76 0.53 -2.96
N VAL A 403 -19.42 0.73 -4.09
CA VAL A 403 -18.99 0.23 -5.41
C VAL A 403 -17.96 1.20 -6.01
N ASP A 404 -16.77 0.70 -6.33
CA ASP A 404 -15.69 1.54 -6.89
C ASP A 404 -16.12 2.22 -8.20
N GLY A 405 -15.95 3.53 -8.24
CA GLY A 405 -16.36 4.37 -9.35
C GLY A 405 -17.81 4.86 -9.31
N ILE A 406 -18.58 4.56 -8.26
CA ILE A 406 -19.89 5.17 -7.99
C ILE A 406 -19.70 6.28 -6.93
N GLY A 407 -19.41 7.49 -7.40
CA GLY A 407 -19.48 8.69 -6.57
C GLY A 407 -20.88 9.29 -6.52
N PRO A 408 -21.12 10.36 -5.72
CA PRO A 408 -22.44 10.96 -5.52
C PRO A 408 -23.18 11.30 -6.83
N ALA A 409 -22.48 11.73 -7.87
CA ALA A 409 -23.08 12.06 -9.17
C ALA A 409 -23.56 10.83 -9.96
N TYR A 410 -22.94 9.68 -9.77
CA TYR A 410 -23.37 8.43 -10.39
C TYR A 410 -24.44 7.74 -9.57
N GLU A 411 -24.39 7.84 -8.26
CA GLU A 411 -25.47 7.42 -7.37
C GLU A 411 -26.78 8.12 -7.71
N GLU A 412 -26.77 9.46 -7.86
CA GLU A 412 -27.96 10.22 -8.26
C GLU A 412 -28.51 9.74 -9.61
N ARG A 413 -27.67 9.44 -10.59
CA ARG A 413 -28.08 8.89 -11.89
C ARG A 413 -28.65 7.48 -11.81
N LEU A 414 -28.10 6.65 -10.93
CA LEU A 414 -28.61 5.29 -10.66
C LEU A 414 -29.95 5.35 -9.95
N GLU A 415 -30.11 6.26 -8.98
CA GLU A 415 -31.38 6.50 -8.29
C GLU A 415 -32.45 7.01 -9.27
N GLU A 416 -32.13 7.93 -10.17
CA GLU A 416 -33.04 8.41 -11.23
C GLU A 416 -33.41 7.29 -12.20
N ALA A 417 -32.53 6.32 -12.43
CA ALA A 417 -32.79 5.11 -13.23
C ALA A 417 -33.52 4.02 -12.43
N GLY A 418 -33.80 4.24 -11.13
CA GLY A 418 -34.58 3.35 -10.27
C GLY A 418 -33.70 2.30 -9.55
N VAL A 419 -32.39 2.48 -9.48
CA VAL A 419 -31.44 1.63 -8.76
C VAL A 419 -30.97 2.39 -7.52
N THR A 420 -31.40 1.97 -6.32
CA THR A 420 -31.16 2.65 -5.05
C THR A 420 -30.38 1.79 -4.04
N THR A 421 -30.16 0.52 -4.37
CA THR A 421 -29.47 -0.45 -3.50
C THR A 421 -28.50 -1.31 -4.32
N LEU A 422 -27.49 -1.88 -3.62
CA LEU A 422 -26.56 -2.84 -4.23
C LEU A 422 -27.27 -4.06 -4.84
N ALA A 423 -28.31 -4.55 -4.18
CA ALA A 423 -29.08 -5.69 -4.67
C ALA A 423 -29.83 -5.36 -6.00
N GLU A 424 -30.36 -4.16 -6.13
CA GLU A 424 -30.99 -3.70 -7.37
C GLU A 424 -29.96 -3.48 -8.48
N LEU A 425 -28.77 -3.02 -8.13
CA LEU A 425 -27.65 -2.88 -9.08
C LEU A 425 -27.16 -4.25 -9.58
N ALA A 426 -26.98 -5.21 -8.67
CA ALA A 426 -26.57 -6.57 -9.01
C ALA A 426 -27.56 -7.32 -9.94
N GLU A 427 -28.85 -7.04 -9.82
CA GLU A 427 -29.90 -7.64 -10.68
C GLU A 427 -30.20 -6.82 -11.95
N ALA A 428 -29.51 -5.68 -12.18
CA ALA A 428 -29.83 -4.77 -13.27
C ALA A 428 -29.37 -5.31 -14.65
N ASP A 429 -30.13 -4.99 -15.71
CA ASP A 429 -29.67 -5.22 -17.07
C ASP A 429 -28.69 -4.12 -17.49
N ALA A 430 -27.43 -4.50 -17.67
CA ALA A 430 -26.33 -3.56 -17.95
C ALA A 430 -26.56 -2.68 -19.19
N ALA A 431 -27.24 -3.20 -20.24
CA ALA A 431 -27.47 -2.44 -21.46
C ALA A 431 -28.63 -1.44 -21.29
N ALA A 432 -29.66 -1.82 -20.52
CA ALA A 432 -30.76 -0.93 -20.19
C ALA A 432 -30.27 0.18 -19.25
N LEU A 433 -29.55 -0.17 -18.20
CA LEU A 433 -29.03 0.77 -17.21
C LEU A 433 -28.01 1.76 -17.82
N ALA A 434 -27.16 1.28 -18.73
CA ALA A 434 -26.24 2.14 -19.46
C ALA A 434 -26.97 3.16 -20.34
N ALA A 435 -28.12 2.79 -20.92
CA ALA A 435 -28.91 3.71 -21.74
C ALA A 435 -29.68 4.74 -20.88
N ASP A 436 -30.11 4.35 -19.69
CA ASP A 436 -30.89 5.22 -18.79
C ASP A 436 -30.00 6.17 -17.98
N THR A 437 -28.77 5.74 -17.64
CA THR A 437 -27.81 6.53 -16.85
C THR A 437 -26.79 7.30 -17.69
N GLU A 438 -26.75 7.07 -19.02
CA GLU A 438 -25.75 7.60 -19.94
C GLU A 438 -24.29 7.21 -19.56
N VAL A 439 -24.13 6.09 -18.84
CA VAL A 439 -22.83 5.52 -18.45
C VAL A 439 -22.41 4.44 -19.43
N ALA A 440 -21.12 4.33 -19.70
CA ALA A 440 -20.59 3.31 -20.63
C ALA A 440 -20.96 1.89 -20.17
N PRO A 441 -21.47 1.02 -21.08
CA PRO A 441 -21.93 -0.33 -20.72
C PRO A 441 -20.90 -1.19 -19.95
N ASN A 442 -19.62 -1.07 -20.29
CA ASN A 442 -18.56 -1.79 -19.61
C ASN A 442 -18.37 -1.34 -18.13
N ARG A 443 -18.63 -0.07 -17.84
CA ARG A 443 -18.59 0.47 -16.50
C ARG A 443 -19.77 -0.04 -15.65
N ILE A 444 -20.96 -0.07 -16.24
CA ILE A 444 -22.14 -0.66 -15.60
C ILE A 444 -21.93 -2.14 -15.32
N LEU A 445 -21.32 -2.89 -16.23
CA LEU A 445 -20.98 -4.30 -15.99
C LEU A 445 -20.02 -4.46 -14.80
N SER A 446 -19.00 -3.63 -14.73
CA SER A 446 -18.07 -3.64 -13.60
C SER A 446 -18.75 -3.30 -12.27
N TRP A 447 -19.68 -2.35 -12.26
CA TRP A 447 -20.46 -2.03 -11.06
C TRP A 447 -21.42 -3.15 -10.63
N ILE A 448 -22.04 -3.84 -11.60
CA ILE A 448 -22.90 -4.99 -11.34
C ILE A 448 -22.09 -6.13 -10.72
N GLU A 449 -20.92 -6.46 -11.29
CA GLU A 449 -20.02 -7.50 -10.77
C GLU A 449 -19.57 -7.18 -9.33
N GLN A 450 -19.25 -5.93 -9.04
CA GLN A 450 -18.88 -5.49 -7.68
C GLN A 450 -20.08 -5.52 -6.72
N ALA A 451 -21.26 -5.11 -7.17
CA ALA A 451 -22.47 -5.16 -6.35
C ALA A 451 -22.89 -6.60 -6.00
N GLU A 452 -22.69 -7.56 -6.90
CA GLU A 452 -22.87 -8.99 -6.64
C GLU A 452 -21.93 -9.48 -5.52
N GLN A 453 -20.68 -9.04 -5.53
CA GLN A 453 -19.67 -9.42 -4.54
C GLN A 453 -19.91 -8.76 -3.16
N LEU A 454 -20.36 -7.51 -3.13
CA LEU A 454 -20.69 -6.80 -1.89
C LEU A 454 -22.03 -7.23 -1.27
N GLY A 455 -22.88 -7.90 -2.02
CA GLY A 455 -24.18 -8.41 -1.57
C GLY A 455 -24.18 -9.84 -1.03
N GLU A 456 -23.06 -10.58 -1.17
CA GLU A 456 -22.86 -11.92 -0.62
C GLU A 456 -22.29 -11.88 0.80
#